data_6809e4970c8fb1c92dde21502b4a351f
#
_entry.id   6809e4970c8fb1c92dde21502b4a351f
#
_cell.length_a   1.000
_cell.length_b   1.000
_cell.length_c   1.000
_cell.angle_alpha   90.00
_cell.angle_beta   90.00
_cell.angle_gamma   90.00
#
_symmetry.space_group_name_H-M   'P 1'
#
loop_
_entity.id
_entity.type
_entity.pdbx_description
1 polymer ?
#
loop_
_entity_poly.entity_id
_entity_poly.type
_entity_poly.pdbx_seq_one_letter_code
_entity_poly.pdbx_strand_id
1 'polypeptide(L)'
;MKKSSIYGILSIVLIVGMFFTGCASKNNASQLNTNVSNLPIHQMHASFVYDTDNIREAVGICDYVFVAKVVSCDGTEYRNVITTEDEKGNPKEVGSPYTNYTIQVLENIKGELITDKPIPIVKQGGISEKQDAIYLFENDSLPSENSIYIFLAYAQEDGSLLISGPNSNVMCNDSNMYSINSVSEEKSVTEYDEFITYKDANDNEIIPVDRERYKSTYETDNN
;
A
#
# COMPACT_ATOMS: atom_id res chain seq x y z
N MET A 1 64.32 -16.82 57.09
CA MET A 1 64.98 -17.17 55.83
C MET A 1 64.05 -18.06 55.01
N LYS A 2 63.44 -17.55 53.95
CA LYS A 2 63.22 -18.22 52.65
C LYS A 2 62.29 -17.30 51.80
N LYS A 3 62.90 -16.79 50.73
CA LYS A 3 62.22 -16.03 49.69
C LYS A 3 61.36 -16.97 48.88
N SER A 4 60.13 -16.66 48.62
CA SER A 4 59.30 -17.33 47.58
C SER A 4 58.92 -16.31 46.49
N SER A 5 59.40 -16.62 45.31
CA SER A 5 59.20 -15.84 44.08
C SER A 5 57.77 -16.13 43.54
N ILE A 6 57.07 -15.03 43.24
CA ILE A 6 55.73 -15.12 42.62
C ILE A 6 55.93 -14.92 41.15
N TYR A 7 55.69 -16.00 40.36
CA TYR A 7 55.61 -15.91 38.88
C TYR A 7 54.20 -15.46 38.48
N GLY A 8 54.13 -14.30 37.90
CA GLY A 8 52.90 -13.82 37.26
C GLY A 8 52.65 -14.54 35.93
N ILE A 9 51.51 -15.17 35.83
CA ILE A 9 51.04 -15.77 34.58
C ILE A 9 50.26 -14.70 33.85
N LEU A 10 50.83 -14.24 32.71
CA LEU A 10 50.19 -13.30 31.80
C LEU A 10 49.28 -14.10 30.85
N SER A 11 48.00 -14.12 31.11
CA SER A 11 47.01 -14.73 30.22
C SER A 11 46.69 -13.78 29.05
N ILE A 12 47.20 -14.11 27.88
CA ILE A 12 46.82 -13.43 26.62
C ILE A 12 45.50 -14.03 26.16
N VAL A 13 44.41 -13.24 26.31
CA VAL A 13 43.12 -13.58 25.72
C VAL A 13 43.11 -13.14 24.24
N LEU A 14 43.22 -14.14 23.39
CA LEU A 14 43.13 -13.96 21.94
C LEU A 14 41.64 -13.81 21.55
N ILE A 15 41.17 -12.58 21.32
CA ILE A 15 39.82 -12.31 20.81
C ILE A 15 39.84 -12.58 19.31
N VAL A 16 39.30 -13.73 18.93
CA VAL A 16 39.02 -14.06 17.50
C VAL A 16 37.77 -13.30 17.11
N GLY A 17 37.91 -12.14 16.48
CA GLY A 17 36.83 -11.41 15.87
C GLY A 17 36.32 -12.15 14.63
N MET A 18 35.17 -12.82 14.75
CA MET A 18 34.42 -13.30 13.58
C MET A 18 33.80 -12.11 12.85
N PHE A 19 34.42 -11.70 11.75
CA PHE A 19 33.76 -10.81 10.81
C PHE A 19 32.66 -11.58 10.08
N PHE A 20 31.42 -11.42 10.53
CA PHE A 20 30.28 -11.76 9.72
C PHE A 20 30.18 -10.70 8.60
N THR A 21 30.69 -11.02 7.43
CA THR A 21 30.34 -10.31 6.20
C THR A 21 28.91 -10.68 5.84
N GLY A 22 27.95 -9.99 6.46
CA GLY A 22 26.59 -9.98 5.99
C GLY A 22 26.56 -9.34 4.61
N CYS A 23 26.26 -10.10 3.57
CA CYS A 23 25.81 -9.55 2.31
C CYS A 23 24.49 -8.82 2.59
N ALA A 24 24.57 -7.52 2.91
CA ALA A 24 23.42 -6.66 2.85
C ALA A 24 23.06 -6.52 1.37
N SER A 25 22.04 -7.26 0.94
CA SER A 25 21.30 -6.92 -0.27
C SER A 25 20.84 -5.47 -0.10
N LYS A 26 21.45 -4.56 -0.84
CA LYS A 26 20.98 -3.19 -0.92
C LYS A 26 19.68 -3.21 -1.70
N ASN A 27 18.56 -3.40 -1.01
CA ASN A 27 17.31 -2.91 -1.48
C ASN A 27 17.46 -1.39 -1.49
N ASN A 28 17.69 -0.83 -2.67
CA ASN A 28 17.58 0.60 -2.91
C ASN A 28 16.10 0.99 -2.78
N ALA A 29 15.61 1.11 -1.56
CA ALA A 29 14.45 1.93 -1.27
C ALA A 29 14.94 3.36 -1.52
N SER A 30 14.71 3.86 -2.72
CA SER A 30 14.93 5.26 -3.07
C SER A 30 14.03 6.06 -2.15
N GLN A 31 14.60 6.73 -1.15
CA GLN A 31 13.88 7.71 -0.35
C GLN A 31 13.33 8.76 -1.32
N LEU A 32 11.99 8.82 -1.41
CA LEU A 32 11.23 9.78 -2.21
C LEU A 32 11.44 11.19 -1.65
N ASN A 33 12.53 11.83 -2.02
CA ASN A 33 12.83 13.23 -1.71
C ASN A 33 12.74 14.11 -2.96
N THR A 34 11.91 13.72 -3.93
CA THR A 34 11.54 14.55 -5.08
C THR A 34 10.15 15.12 -4.82
N ASN A 35 9.91 16.36 -5.21
CA ASN A 35 8.58 16.99 -5.16
C ASN A 35 7.62 16.23 -6.09
N VAL A 36 7.08 15.12 -5.60
CA VAL A 36 6.14 14.21 -6.29
C VAL A 36 4.93 15.00 -6.82
N SER A 37 4.56 16.09 -6.12
CA SER A 37 3.43 16.95 -6.46
C SER A 37 3.54 17.68 -7.81
N ASN A 38 4.72 17.67 -8.45
CA ASN A 38 4.95 18.39 -9.72
C ASN A 38 5.23 17.46 -10.91
N LEU A 39 5.18 16.13 -10.72
CA LEU A 39 5.40 15.21 -11.83
C LEU A 39 4.16 15.15 -12.74
N PRO A 40 4.34 15.07 -14.07
CA PRO A 40 3.22 14.86 -14.98
C PRO A 40 2.56 13.51 -14.71
N ILE A 41 1.23 13.48 -14.81
CA ILE A 41 0.45 12.25 -14.69
C ILE A 41 0.24 11.69 -16.10
N HIS A 42 0.65 10.45 -16.32
CA HIS A 42 0.36 9.67 -17.51
C HIS A 42 -0.76 8.69 -17.20
N GLN A 43 -1.87 8.85 -17.90
CA GLN A 43 -3.03 7.99 -17.71
C GLN A 43 -2.78 6.61 -18.31
N MET A 44 -3.04 5.58 -17.49
CA MET A 44 -3.12 4.19 -17.93
C MET A 44 -4.55 3.93 -18.44
N HIS A 45 -4.66 3.36 -19.64
CA HIS A 45 -5.95 2.99 -20.21
C HIS A 45 -6.15 1.49 -20.09
N ALA A 46 -7.33 1.09 -19.60
CA ALA A 46 -7.76 -0.29 -19.52
C ALA A 46 -9.26 -0.41 -19.82
N SER A 47 -9.70 -1.60 -20.22
CA SER A 47 -11.11 -1.92 -20.28
C SER A 47 -11.49 -2.71 -19.02
N PHE A 48 -12.54 -2.28 -18.35
CA PHE A 48 -13.06 -2.92 -17.16
C PHE A 48 -14.30 -3.74 -17.52
N VAL A 49 -14.53 -4.84 -16.80
CA VAL A 49 -15.69 -5.73 -16.98
C VAL A 49 -16.93 -5.25 -16.21
N TYR A 50 -16.81 -4.08 -15.58
CA TYR A 50 -17.86 -3.43 -14.80
C TYR A 50 -17.84 -1.93 -15.06
N ASP A 51 -18.92 -1.25 -14.71
CA ASP A 51 -19.00 0.20 -14.71
C ASP A 51 -18.25 0.76 -13.51
N THR A 52 -17.09 1.38 -13.76
CA THR A 52 -16.20 1.94 -12.71
C THR A 52 -16.80 3.15 -11.99
N ASP A 53 -17.82 3.80 -12.56
CA ASP A 53 -18.56 4.90 -11.95
C ASP A 53 -19.78 4.42 -11.14
N ASN A 54 -20.13 3.13 -11.27
CA ASN A 54 -21.18 2.49 -10.49
C ASN A 54 -20.60 1.88 -9.19
N ILE A 55 -20.75 2.59 -8.07
CA ILE A 55 -20.21 2.16 -6.76
C ILE A 55 -20.69 0.75 -6.38
N ARG A 56 -21.93 0.36 -6.69
CA ARG A 56 -22.48 -0.97 -6.37
C ARG A 56 -21.79 -2.09 -7.15
N GLU A 57 -21.42 -1.83 -8.41
CA GLU A 57 -20.63 -2.77 -9.21
C GLU A 57 -19.17 -2.79 -8.74
N ALA A 58 -18.58 -1.62 -8.41
CA ALA A 58 -17.23 -1.53 -7.88
C ALA A 58 -17.07 -2.28 -6.55
N VAL A 59 -18.05 -2.18 -5.65
CA VAL A 59 -18.10 -2.97 -4.41
C VAL A 59 -18.35 -4.45 -4.70
N GLY A 60 -19.23 -4.76 -5.64
CA GLY A 60 -19.58 -6.14 -6.02
C GLY A 60 -18.42 -6.93 -6.60
N ILE A 61 -17.52 -6.29 -7.37
CA ILE A 61 -16.35 -6.94 -7.96
C ILE A 61 -15.21 -7.15 -6.96
N CYS A 62 -15.06 -6.30 -5.94
CA CYS A 62 -13.98 -6.39 -4.95
C CYS A 62 -14.21 -7.49 -3.92
N ASP A 63 -13.13 -7.97 -3.28
CA ASP A 63 -13.18 -8.94 -2.19
C ASP A 63 -13.32 -8.24 -0.84
N TYR A 64 -12.66 -7.09 -0.68
CA TYR A 64 -12.66 -6.29 0.54
C TYR A 64 -12.94 -4.83 0.22
N VAL A 65 -13.76 -4.20 1.07
CA VAL A 65 -14.00 -2.76 1.08
C VAL A 65 -13.88 -2.30 2.54
N PHE A 66 -13.01 -1.35 2.81
CA PHE A 66 -12.72 -0.95 4.18
C PHE A 66 -12.24 0.49 4.25
N VAL A 67 -12.41 1.10 5.43
CA VAL A 67 -11.82 2.40 5.77
C VAL A 67 -10.47 2.18 6.41
N ALA A 68 -9.44 2.87 5.94
CA ALA A 68 -8.12 2.79 6.54
C ALA A 68 -7.37 4.12 6.49
N LYS A 69 -6.51 4.32 7.49
CA LYS A 69 -5.53 5.39 7.53
C LYS A 69 -4.23 4.93 6.89
N VAL A 70 -3.67 5.72 6.00
CA VAL A 70 -2.35 5.47 5.43
C VAL A 70 -1.29 5.80 6.48
N VAL A 71 -0.50 4.80 6.88
CA VAL A 71 0.59 4.95 7.86
C VAL A 71 1.87 5.38 7.15
N SER A 72 2.22 4.72 6.04
CA SER A 72 3.40 5.05 5.24
C SER A 72 3.24 4.69 3.77
N CYS A 73 3.98 5.38 2.91
CA CYS A 73 4.23 5.02 1.52
C CYS A 73 5.62 4.37 1.45
N ASP A 74 5.65 3.06 1.17
CA ASP A 74 6.85 2.23 1.30
C ASP A 74 7.67 2.14 0.00
N GLY A 75 7.26 2.90 -1.02
CA GLY A 75 7.95 3.02 -2.29
C GLY A 75 7.25 2.30 -3.45
N THR A 76 7.82 2.45 -4.65
CA THR A 76 7.28 1.88 -5.90
C THR A 76 8.16 0.72 -6.36
N GLU A 77 7.54 -0.39 -6.72
CA GLU A 77 8.15 -1.52 -7.42
C GLU A 77 7.62 -1.61 -8.84
N TYR A 78 8.29 -2.38 -9.71
CA TYR A 78 7.93 -2.50 -11.11
C TYR A 78 7.66 -3.97 -11.44
N ARG A 79 6.43 -4.24 -11.89
CA ARG A 79 5.95 -5.58 -12.23
C ARG A 79 5.66 -5.69 -13.73
N ASN A 80 5.42 -6.91 -14.22
CA ASN A 80 5.07 -7.18 -15.62
C ASN A 80 6.07 -6.55 -16.60
N VAL A 81 7.35 -6.73 -16.31
CA VAL A 81 8.43 -6.16 -17.11
C VAL A 81 8.38 -6.73 -18.53
N ILE A 82 8.31 -5.86 -19.51
CA ILE A 82 8.38 -6.19 -20.93
C ILE A 82 9.62 -5.57 -21.56
N THR A 83 10.18 -6.23 -22.55
CA THR A 83 11.25 -5.65 -23.39
C THR A 83 10.61 -4.92 -24.56
N THR A 84 10.93 -3.63 -24.70
CA THR A 84 10.55 -2.78 -25.82
C THR A 84 11.82 -2.19 -26.45
N GLU A 85 11.69 -1.31 -27.41
CA GLU A 85 12.83 -0.58 -28.01
C GLU A 85 12.79 0.88 -27.59
N ASP A 86 13.97 1.45 -27.36
CA ASP A 86 14.13 2.90 -27.17
C ASP A 86 14.06 3.63 -28.54
N GLU A 87 14.12 4.95 -28.54
CA GLU A 87 14.09 5.78 -29.75
C GLU A 87 15.24 5.50 -30.74
N LYS A 88 16.27 4.78 -30.31
CA LYS A 88 17.44 4.38 -31.09
C LYS A 88 17.39 2.91 -31.54
N GLY A 89 16.31 2.20 -31.20
CA GLY A 89 16.14 0.77 -31.52
C GLY A 89 16.89 -0.17 -30.59
N ASN A 90 17.36 0.30 -29.42
CA ASN A 90 18.01 -0.58 -28.46
C ASN A 90 16.96 -1.23 -27.52
N PRO A 91 17.16 -2.50 -27.11
CA PRO A 91 16.28 -3.13 -26.13
C PRO A 91 16.22 -2.31 -24.83
N LYS A 92 15.00 -2.12 -24.33
CA LYS A 92 14.71 -1.43 -23.08
C LYS A 92 13.66 -2.20 -22.31
N GLU A 93 13.92 -2.49 -21.05
CA GLU A 93 12.92 -3.05 -20.15
C GLU A 93 12.01 -1.94 -19.59
N VAL A 94 10.71 -2.21 -19.52
CA VAL A 94 9.71 -1.31 -18.95
C VAL A 94 8.76 -2.13 -18.11
N GLY A 95 8.67 -1.78 -16.83
CA GLY A 95 7.75 -2.37 -15.88
C GLY A 95 6.58 -1.45 -15.55
N SER A 96 5.45 -2.02 -15.19
CA SER A 96 4.31 -1.28 -14.65
C SER A 96 4.57 -0.92 -13.19
N PRO A 97 4.39 0.35 -12.77
CA PRO A 97 4.61 0.75 -11.39
C PRO A 97 3.49 0.24 -10.47
N TYR A 98 3.89 -0.21 -9.29
CA TYR A 98 3.04 -0.58 -8.18
C TYR A 98 3.59 0.05 -6.91
N THR A 99 2.77 0.79 -6.19
CA THR A 99 3.19 1.49 -4.97
C THR A 99 2.76 0.71 -3.73
N ASN A 100 3.72 0.41 -2.88
CA ASN A 100 3.52 -0.30 -1.62
C ASN A 100 3.15 0.70 -0.52
N TYR A 101 2.17 0.36 0.30
CA TYR A 101 1.73 1.13 1.45
C TYR A 101 1.57 0.23 2.67
N THR A 102 1.81 0.82 3.83
CA THR A 102 1.35 0.29 5.12
C THR A 102 0.15 1.09 5.57
N ILE A 103 -0.95 0.41 5.88
CA ILE A 103 -2.21 1.04 6.30
C ILE A 103 -2.69 0.47 7.63
N GLN A 104 -3.43 1.28 8.39
CA GLN A 104 -4.18 0.83 9.57
C GLN A 104 -5.66 0.78 9.20
N VAL A 105 -6.23 -0.44 9.15
CA VAL A 105 -7.67 -0.61 8.96
C VAL A 105 -8.40 -0.05 10.18
N LEU A 106 -9.42 0.78 9.95
CA LEU A 106 -10.22 1.42 10.98
C LEU A 106 -11.61 0.78 11.08
N GLU A 107 -12.20 0.42 9.93
CA GLU A 107 -13.53 -0.17 9.86
C GLU A 107 -13.67 -1.02 8.60
N ASN A 108 -14.33 -2.18 8.69
CA ASN A 108 -14.64 -3.03 7.55
C ASN A 108 -16.05 -2.73 7.03
N ILE A 109 -16.20 -2.64 5.70
CA ILE A 109 -17.49 -2.50 5.01
C ILE A 109 -17.85 -3.82 4.36
N LYS A 110 -16.88 -4.48 3.71
CA LYS A 110 -16.99 -5.80 3.08
C LYS A 110 -15.74 -6.62 3.41
N GLY A 111 -15.95 -7.88 3.81
CA GLY A 111 -14.88 -8.74 4.33
C GLY A 111 -14.48 -8.37 5.76
N GLU A 112 -13.55 -9.12 6.34
CA GLU A 112 -13.20 -9.05 7.76
C GLU A 112 -11.68 -8.97 7.91
N LEU A 113 -11.07 -7.83 7.57
CA LEU A 113 -9.64 -7.61 7.78
C LEU A 113 -9.34 -7.27 9.25
N ILE A 114 -8.17 -7.67 9.74
CA ILE A 114 -7.70 -7.33 11.08
C ILE A 114 -7.56 -5.81 11.25
N THR A 115 -7.95 -5.31 12.44
CA THR A 115 -7.92 -3.88 12.78
C THR A 115 -6.95 -3.57 13.93
N ASP A 116 -6.32 -4.57 14.53
CA ASP A 116 -5.47 -4.45 15.71
C ASP A 116 -4.02 -4.01 15.41
N LYS A 117 -3.61 -4.13 14.15
CA LYS A 117 -2.27 -3.76 13.69
C LYS A 117 -2.28 -3.31 12.22
N PRO A 118 -1.27 -2.51 11.80
CA PRO A 118 -1.12 -2.13 10.39
C PRO A 118 -0.86 -3.34 9.50
N ILE A 119 -1.35 -3.26 8.25
CA ILE A 119 -1.17 -4.27 7.21
C ILE A 119 -0.62 -3.63 5.93
N PRO A 120 0.14 -4.39 5.11
CA PRO A 120 0.58 -3.91 3.80
C PRO A 120 -0.53 -4.05 2.77
N ILE A 121 -0.56 -3.10 1.83
CA ILE A 121 -1.33 -3.16 0.58
C ILE A 121 -0.46 -2.73 -0.59
N VAL A 122 -0.85 -3.13 -1.78
CA VAL A 122 -0.21 -2.72 -3.03
C VAL A 122 -1.20 -1.95 -3.88
N LYS A 123 -0.84 -0.73 -4.29
CA LYS A 123 -1.63 0.10 -5.22
C LYS A 123 -1.04 0.01 -6.62
N GLN A 124 -1.83 -0.39 -7.61
CA GLN A 124 -1.41 -0.32 -9.01
C GLN A 124 -1.34 1.15 -9.44
N GLY A 125 -0.19 1.54 -9.96
CA GLY A 125 0.18 2.92 -10.25
C GLY A 125 1.32 3.40 -9.37
N GLY A 126 1.95 4.51 -9.77
CA GLY A 126 3.09 5.05 -9.06
C GLY A 126 4.05 5.81 -9.95
N ILE A 127 5.20 6.13 -9.37
CA ILE A 127 6.26 6.89 -10.05
C ILE A 127 6.96 5.99 -11.06
N SER A 128 7.26 6.53 -12.26
CA SER A 128 8.06 5.83 -13.28
C SER A 128 9.45 5.46 -12.77
N GLU A 129 10.08 4.44 -13.36
CA GLU A 129 11.48 4.08 -13.05
C GLU A 129 12.45 5.25 -13.21
N LYS A 130 12.19 6.15 -14.14
CA LYS A 130 12.99 7.34 -14.37
C LYS A 130 12.68 8.48 -13.41
N GLN A 131 11.65 8.32 -12.56
CA GLN A 131 11.17 9.36 -11.64
C GLN A 131 10.76 10.68 -12.32
N ASP A 132 10.29 10.60 -13.57
CA ASP A 132 9.92 11.73 -14.42
C ASP A 132 8.41 11.86 -14.64
N ALA A 133 7.61 10.87 -14.22
CA ALA A 133 6.17 10.84 -14.36
C ALA A 133 5.50 9.97 -13.30
N ILE A 134 4.20 10.13 -13.14
CA ILE A 134 3.33 9.25 -12.36
C ILE A 134 2.38 8.54 -13.32
N TYR A 135 2.23 7.23 -13.21
CA TYR A 135 1.29 6.43 -14.00
C TYR A 135 0.09 6.06 -13.12
N LEU A 136 -1.11 6.45 -13.53
CA LEU A 136 -2.37 6.18 -12.84
C LEU A 136 -3.48 5.89 -13.84
N PHE A 137 -4.51 5.16 -13.42
CA PHE A 137 -5.76 5.10 -14.18
C PHE A 137 -6.45 6.48 -14.20
N GLU A 138 -7.33 6.67 -15.17
CA GLU A 138 -8.19 7.85 -15.20
C GLU A 138 -9.03 7.95 -13.91
N ASN A 139 -9.16 9.14 -13.34
CA ASN A 139 -9.85 9.40 -12.07
C ASN A 139 -9.29 8.65 -10.85
N ASP A 140 -8.03 8.24 -10.91
CA ASP A 140 -7.35 7.56 -9.81
C ASP A 140 -6.31 8.48 -9.14
N SER A 141 -5.88 8.12 -7.93
CA SER A 141 -4.89 8.88 -7.17
C SER A 141 -3.99 7.97 -6.34
N LEU A 142 -2.79 8.45 -6.01
CA LEU A 142 -1.95 7.81 -5.01
C LEU A 142 -2.39 8.26 -3.61
N PRO A 143 -2.66 7.33 -2.68
CA PRO A 143 -2.97 7.67 -1.31
C PRO A 143 -1.85 8.46 -0.63
N SER A 144 -2.23 9.47 0.16
CA SER A 144 -1.30 10.31 0.92
C SER A 144 -1.17 9.81 2.36
N GLU A 145 0.04 9.86 2.92
CA GLU A 145 0.28 9.51 4.31
C GLU A 145 -0.58 10.35 5.27
N ASN A 146 -0.96 9.74 6.38
CA ASN A 146 -1.80 10.31 7.43
C ASN A 146 -3.25 10.64 7.03
N SER A 147 -3.65 10.38 5.78
CA SER A 147 -5.02 10.56 5.30
C SER A 147 -5.82 9.25 5.41
N ILE A 148 -7.15 9.40 5.47
CA ILE A 148 -8.09 8.30 5.60
C ILE A 148 -8.79 8.13 4.26
N TYR A 149 -8.92 6.87 3.83
CA TYR A 149 -9.55 6.49 2.57
C TYR A 149 -10.48 5.30 2.77
N ILE A 150 -11.49 5.20 1.92
CA ILE A 150 -12.10 3.92 1.58
C ILE A 150 -11.25 3.26 0.51
N PHE A 151 -10.88 2.02 0.74
CA PHE A 151 -10.14 1.19 -0.21
C PHE A 151 -11.02 0.06 -0.72
N LEU A 152 -10.94 -0.19 -2.04
CA LEU A 152 -11.54 -1.32 -2.72
C LEU A 152 -10.41 -2.27 -3.12
N ALA A 153 -10.37 -3.47 -2.53
CA ALA A 153 -9.24 -4.37 -2.64
C ALA A 153 -9.61 -5.72 -3.24
N TYR A 154 -8.69 -6.25 -4.02
CA TYR A 154 -8.70 -7.62 -4.52
C TYR A 154 -7.69 -8.45 -3.73
N ALA A 155 -8.12 -9.57 -3.14
CA ALA A 155 -7.17 -10.55 -2.64
C ALA A 155 -6.49 -11.26 -3.81
N GLN A 156 -5.19 -11.43 -3.69
CA GLN A 156 -4.39 -12.16 -4.66
C GLN A 156 -4.23 -13.63 -4.23
N GLU A 157 -3.76 -14.51 -5.10
CA GLU A 157 -3.53 -15.92 -4.81
C GLU A 157 -2.57 -16.14 -3.62
N ASP A 158 -1.60 -15.24 -3.43
CA ASP A 158 -0.66 -15.24 -2.31
C ASP A 158 -1.24 -14.64 -1.01
N GLY A 159 -2.50 -14.21 -1.04
CA GLY A 159 -3.20 -13.56 0.07
C GLY A 159 -2.87 -12.08 0.28
N SER A 160 -2.05 -11.47 -0.58
CA SER A 160 -1.81 -10.02 -0.57
C SER A 160 -3.05 -9.25 -1.05
N LEU A 161 -3.10 -7.96 -0.73
CA LEU A 161 -4.18 -7.06 -1.11
C LEU A 161 -3.73 -6.10 -2.21
N LEU A 162 -4.42 -6.13 -3.35
CA LEU A 162 -4.20 -5.24 -4.49
C LEU A 162 -5.33 -4.21 -4.59
N ILE A 163 -4.97 -2.94 -4.64
CA ILE A 163 -5.84 -1.80 -4.97
C ILE A 163 -5.59 -1.44 -6.43
N SER A 164 -6.59 -1.58 -7.28
CA SER A 164 -6.41 -1.40 -8.73
C SER A 164 -7.67 -0.85 -9.40
N GLY A 165 -7.46 0.00 -10.38
CA GLY A 165 -8.50 0.61 -11.21
C GLY A 165 -8.94 2.00 -10.74
N PRO A 166 -9.78 2.67 -11.55
CA PRO A 166 -10.41 3.93 -11.21
C PRO A 166 -11.23 3.82 -9.93
N ASN A 167 -11.31 4.91 -9.17
CA ASN A 167 -12.11 5.00 -7.94
C ASN A 167 -11.80 3.90 -6.88
N SER A 168 -10.64 3.25 -6.95
CA SER A 168 -10.28 2.15 -6.03
C SER A 168 -9.80 2.61 -4.67
N ASN A 169 -9.56 3.91 -4.49
CA ASN A 169 -9.33 4.57 -3.20
C ASN A 169 -10.00 5.95 -3.19
N VAL A 170 -10.88 6.17 -2.24
CA VAL A 170 -11.68 7.40 -2.11
C VAL A 170 -11.33 8.06 -0.79
N MET A 171 -10.85 9.31 -0.85
CA MET A 171 -10.49 10.07 0.34
C MET A 171 -11.74 10.40 1.15
N CYS A 172 -11.73 10.07 2.45
CA CYS A 172 -12.74 10.51 3.39
C CYS A 172 -12.45 11.95 3.79
N ASN A 173 -13.36 12.85 3.44
CA ASN A 173 -13.23 14.26 3.74
C ASN A 173 -14.08 14.61 4.98
N ASP A 174 -13.44 15.20 5.98
CA ASP A 174 -14.20 15.83 7.05
C ASP A 174 -14.70 17.19 6.55
N SER A 175 -15.95 17.22 6.06
CA SER A 175 -16.63 18.45 5.60
C SER A 175 -16.76 19.52 6.70
N ASN A 176 -16.44 19.20 7.97
CA ASN A 176 -16.53 20.11 9.11
C ASN A 176 -15.21 20.76 9.52
N MET A 177 -14.11 20.58 8.78
CA MET A 177 -12.81 21.20 9.09
C MET A 177 -12.83 22.76 8.98
N TYR A 178 -13.92 23.39 8.53
CA TYR A 178 -14.05 24.86 8.47
C TYR A 178 -14.58 25.51 9.76
N SER A 179 -14.85 24.75 10.81
CA SER A 179 -15.24 25.32 12.11
C SER A 179 -14.02 25.60 12.98
N ILE A 180 -13.35 26.73 12.72
CA ILE A 180 -12.36 27.31 13.62
C ILE A 180 -13.09 27.71 14.92
N ASN A 181 -12.89 26.95 16.01
CA ASN A 181 -13.21 27.25 17.41
C ASN A 181 -14.13 26.26 18.17
N SER A 182 -14.14 25.00 17.86
CA SER A 182 -14.67 24.03 18.84
C SER A 182 -13.63 22.91 19.07
N VAL A 183 -13.51 22.47 20.33
CA VAL A 183 -12.85 21.22 20.70
C VAL A 183 -13.61 20.15 19.91
N SER A 184 -13.04 19.73 18.77
CA SER A 184 -13.66 18.74 17.90
C SER A 184 -13.64 17.41 18.63
N GLU A 185 -14.80 16.90 19.01
CA GLU A 185 -14.93 15.47 19.25
C GLU A 185 -14.44 14.77 17.97
N GLU A 186 -13.54 13.83 18.12
CA GLU A 186 -12.96 13.08 17.00
C GLU A 186 -14.10 12.28 16.34
N LYS A 187 -14.48 12.67 15.13
CA LYS A 187 -15.62 12.07 14.40
C LYS A 187 -15.33 10.59 14.16
N SER A 188 -16.27 9.73 14.50
CA SER A 188 -16.15 8.31 14.17
C SER A 188 -16.07 8.13 12.66
N VAL A 189 -15.25 7.17 12.19
CA VAL A 189 -15.13 6.87 10.75
C VAL A 189 -16.45 6.44 10.12
N THR A 190 -17.39 5.91 10.91
CA THR A 190 -18.73 5.51 10.48
C THR A 190 -19.68 6.68 10.24
N GLU A 191 -19.28 7.91 10.58
CA GLU A 191 -20.05 9.13 10.37
C GLU A 191 -19.65 9.90 9.09
N TYR A 192 -18.63 9.40 8.35
CA TYR A 192 -18.27 9.98 7.05
C TYR A 192 -19.33 9.66 6.00
N ASP A 193 -19.67 10.62 5.16
CA ASP A 193 -20.66 10.45 4.08
C ASP A 193 -20.20 9.35 3.10
N GLU A 194 -18.89 9.27 2.86
CA GLU A 194 -18.29 8.24 2.03
C GLU A 194 -18.50 6.84 2.64
N PHE A 195 -18.34 6.67 3.96
CA PHE A 195 -18.58 5.39 4.63
C PHE A 195 -20.04 4.96 4.47
N ILE A 196 -21.00 5.87 4.74
CA ILE A 196 -22.43 5.60 4.63
C ILE A 196 -22.77 5.18 3.19
N THR A 197 -22.22 5.89 2.19
CA THR A 197 -22.44 5.60 0.77
C THR A 197 -21.92 4.22 0.38
N TYR A 198 -20.69 3.86 0.78
CA TYR A 198 -20.12 2.56 0.45
C TYR A 198 -20.73 1.42 1.24
N LYS A 199 -21.21 1.68 2.46
CA LYS A 199 -21.98 0.70 3.25
C LYS A 199 -23.32 0.38 2.59
N ASP A 200 -24.07 1.40 2.15
CA ASP A 200 -25.30 1.20 1.38
C ASP A 200 -25.04 0.46 0.06
N ALA A 201 -23.97 0.81 -0.64
CA ALA A 201 -23.57 0.13 -1.86
C ALA A 201 -23.22 -1.34 -1.63
N ASN A 202 -22.61 -1.69 -0.50
CA ASN A 202 -22.33 -3.08 -0.12
C ASN A 202 -23.62 -3.84 0.20
N ASP A 203 -24.54 -3.24 0.94
CA ASP A 203 -25.83 -3.88 1.27
C ASP A 203 -26.71 -4.10 0.01
N ASN A 204 -26.41 -3.38 -1.08
CA ASN A 204 -27.11 -3.43 -2.36
C ASN A 204 -26.15 -3.72 -3.54
N GLU A 205 -25.08 -4.50 -3.32
CA GLU A 205 -24.06 -4.75 -4.33
C GLU A 205 -24.59 -5.43 -5.59
N ILE A 206 -23.96 -5.12 -6.70
CA ILE A 206 -24.19 -5.78 -8.00
C ILE A 206 -22.92 -6.52 -8.35
N ILE A 207 -23.01 -7.85 -8.51
CA ILE A 207 -21.88 -8.66 -8.94
C ILE A 207 -21.88 -8.68 -10.48
N PRO A 208 -20.99 -7.90 -11.13
CA PRO A 208 -21.05 -7.71 -12.58
C PRO A 208 -20.56 -8.93 -13.36
N VAL A 209 -19.67 -9.72 -12.76
CA VAL A 209 -19.10 -10.94 -13.35
C VAL A 209 -18.71 -11.92 -12.26
N ASP A 210 -18.91 -13.19 -12.51
CA ASP A 210 -18.36 -14.25 -11.66
C ASP A 210 -16.86 -14.41 -11.95
N ARG A 211 -16.06 -14.43 -10.88
CA ARG A 211 -14.60 -14.58 -10.93
C ARG A 211 -14.11 -15.43 -9.78
N GLU A 212 -12.95 -16.02 -9.94
CA GLU A 212 -12.24 -16.62 -8.82
C GLU A 212 -11.90 -15.56 -7.77
N ARG A 213 -12.18 -15.89 -6.50
CA ARG A 213 -11.94 -15.01 -5.36
C ARG A 213 -10.98 -15.69 -4.40
N TYR A 214 -10.05 -14.92 -3.89
CA TYR A 214 -9.09 -15.37 -2.90
C TYR A 214 -9.39 -14.73 -1.53
N LYS A 215 -8.73 -15.25 -0.49
CA LYS A 215 -8.77 -14.70 0.86
C LYS A 215 -7.46 -14.03 1.19
N SER A 216 -7.56 -12.90 1.90
CA SER A 216 -6.37 -12.23 2.39
C SER A 216 -5.76 -12.99 3.57
N THR A 217 -4.41 -13.00 3.64
CA THR A 217 -3.68 -13.45 4.84
C THR A 217 -3.91 -12.56 6.07
N TYR A 218 -4.57 -11.42 5.87
CA TYR A 218 -4.95 -10.45 6.92
C TYR A 218 -6.44 -10.53 7.27
N GLU A 219 -7.15 -11.54 6.79
CA GLU A 219 -8.53 -11.79 7.20
C GLU A 219 -8.56 -12.35 8.63
N THR A 220 -9.54 -11.91 9.43
CA THR A 220 -9.73 -12.45 10.78
C THR A 220 -10.21 -13.89 10.70
N ASP A 221 -9.56 -14.78 11.46
CA ASP A 221 -10.06 -16.15 11.64
C ASP A 221 -11.35 -16.12 12.46
N ASN A 222 -12.49 -16.14 11.79
CA ASN A 222 -13.77 -16.39 12.46
C ASN A 222 -13.86 -17.89 12.82
N ASN A 223 -13.27 -18.26 13.98
CA ASN A 223 -13.49 -19.56 14.63
C ASN A 223 -14.72 -19.51 15.54
#